data_a6fb3f1f5373389a8f2beb4238f68072
#
_entry.id   a6fb3f1f5373389a8f2beb4238f68072
#
_cell.length_a   1.000
_cell.length_b   1.000
_cell.length_c   1.000
_cell.angle_alpha   90.00
_cell.angle_beta   90.00
_cell.angle_gamma   90.00
#
_symmetry.space_group_name_H-M   'P 1'
#
loop_
_entity.id
_entity.type
_entity.pdbx_description
1 polymer ?
#
loop_
_entity_poly.entity_id
_entity_poly.type
_entity_poly.pdbx_seq_one_letter_code
_entity_poly.pdbx_strand_id
1 'polypeptide(L)'
;MKTVIIDNYDSFTYTLAHLVKELGAEVDVLRNDKFRLEELEPYDKIILSPGPGVPEEAGLLLDVIRTYAGRKPILGVCLGEQAIGQVFGGKLVNLEEVFHGVQTEIRMKGEGLRIRDEGLGGKDYEGISLEEDYIFCGLPDRIPVGRYHSWVVDTEDFPEALAVTAISPEGQIMALKHREYDIHGIQFHPESVLTPDGKTIVKNWLFK
;
A
#
# COMPACT_ATOMS: atom_id res chain seq x y z
N MET A 1 0.31 1.10 -22.41
CA MET A 1 0.08 0.43 -21.10
C MET A 1 -1.23 0.94 -20.55
N LYS A 2 -2.15 0.03 -20.31
CA LYS A 2 -3.49 0.33 -19.83
C LYS A 2 -3.64 -0.10 -18.37
N THR A 3 -3.89 0.86 -17.48
CA THR A 3 -4.01 0.62 -16.04
C THR A 3 -5.47 0.74 -15.61
N VAL A 4 -5.90 -0.04 -14.65
CA VAL A 4 -7.20 0.14 -13.99
C VAL A 4 -6.99 0.51 -12.53
N ILE A 5 -7.80 1.43 -12.04
CA ILE A 5 -7.93 1.72 -10.61
C ILE A 5 -9.24 1.14 -10.13
N ILE A 6 -9.19 0.26 -9.13
CA ILE A 6 -10.37 -0.21 -8.40
C ILE A 6 -10.69 0.84 -7.35
N ASP A 7 -11.80 1.55 -7.56
CA ASP A 7 -12.28 2.63 -6.69
C ASP A 7 -13.05 2.07 -5.49
N ASN A 8 -12.46 2.19 -4.32
CA ASN A 8 -13.09 1.80 -3.04
C ASN A 8 -13.93 2.94 -2.44
N TYR A 9 -14.53 3.78 -3.29
CA TYR A 9 -15.38 4.90 -2.88
C TYR A 9 -14.64 5.97 -2.06
N ASP A 10 -13.39 6.23 -2.44
CA ASP A 10 -12.52 7.20 -1.79
C ASP A 10 -12.42 8.52 -2.57
N SER A 11 -12.36 9.63 -1.85
CA SER A 11 -12.23 10.97 -2.45
C SER A 11 -10.89 11.18 -3.16
N PHE A 12 -9.84 10.44 -2.77
CA PHE A 12 -8.51 10.52 -3.38
C PHE A 12 -8.35 9.66 -4.63
N THR A 13 -9.31 8.78 -4.95
CA THR A 13 -9.22 7.89 -6.13
C THR A 13 -8.97 8.68 -7.42
N TYR A 14 -9.68 9.78 -7.62
CA TYR A 14 -9.51 10.59 -8.83
C TYR A 14 -8.21 11.40 -8.84
N THR A 15 -7.71 11.81 -7.67
CA THR A 15 -6.38 12.44 -7.56
C THR A 15 -5.29 11.45 -7.95
N LEU A 16 -5.41 10.19 -7.49
CA LEU A 16 -4.51 9.10 -7.90
C LEU A 16 -4.62 8.83 -9.41
N ALA A 17 -5.84 8.82 -9.98
CA ALA A 17 -6.04 8.68 -11.42
C ALA A 17 -5.41 9.83 -12.22
N HIS A 18 -5.50 11.06 -11.72
CA HIS A 18 -4.84 12.20 -12.34
C HIS A 18 -3.31 12.07 -12.31
N LEU A 19 -2.74 11.61 -11.20
CA LEU A 19 -1.31 11.34 -11.08
C LEU A 19 -0.83 10.31 -12.12
N VAL A 20 -1.58 9.20 -12.29
CA VAL A 20 -1.28 8.16 -13.27
C VAL A 20 -1.35 8.71 -14.72
N LYS A 21 -2.38 9.53 -15.04
CA LYS A 21 -2.50 10.20 -16.34
C LYS A 21 -1.37 11.19 -16.60
N GLU A 22 -1.01 11.98 -15.61
CA GLU A 22 0.11 12.95 -15.71
C GLU A 22 1.44 12.25 -16.02
N LEU A 23 1.61 11.03 -15.51
CA LEU A 23 2.78 10.19 -15.81
C LEU A 23 2.73 9.57 -17.23
N GLY A 24 1.63 9.73 -17.97
CA GLY A 24 1.50 9.29 -19.36
C GLY A 24 0.93 7.88 -19.53
N ALA A 25 0.37 7.27 -18.49
CA ALA A 25 -0.34 6.00 -18.62
C ALA A 25 -1.84 6.21 -18.88
N GLU A 26 -2.45 5.29 -19.67
CA GLU A 26 -3.90 5.22 -19.78
C GLU A 26 -4.48 4.62 -18.51
N VAL A 27 -5.55 5.22 -17.98
CA VAL A 27 -6.19 4.73 -16.76
C VAL A 27 -7.70 4.81 -16.84
N ASP A 28 -8.34 3.70 -16.52
CA ASP A 28 -9.78 3.61 -16.24
C ASP A 28 -10.02 3.46 -14.74
N VAL A 29 -11.17 3.92 -14.25
CA VAL A 29 -11.58 3.82 -12.85
C VAL A 29 -12.87 3.02 -12.79
N LEU A 30 -12.85 1.91 -12.04
CA LEU A 30 -14.00 1.03 -11.85
C LEU A 30 -14.32 0.92 -10.35
N ARG A 31 -15.58 1.15 -9.98
CA ARG A 31 -16.03 0.98 -8.60
C ARG A 31 -15.98 -0.48 -8.19
N ASN A 32 -15.51 -0.76 -6.98
CA ASN A 32 -15.21 -2.09 -6.45
C ASN A 32 -16.40 -3.09 -6.46
N ASP A 33 -17.61 -2.60 -6.69
CA ASP A 33 -18.85 -3.39 -6.74
C ASP A 33 -19.61 -3.30 -8.10
N LYS A 34 -18.99 -2.72 -9.15
CA LYS A 34 -19.65 -2.42 -10.43
C LYS A 34 -18.96 -3.02 -11.66
N PHE A 35 -18.26 -4.12 -11.50
CA PHE A 35 -17.64 -4.85 -12.60
C PHE A 35 -17.64 -6.35 -12.30
N ARG A 36 -17.34 -7.17 -13.30
CA ARG A 36 -17.02 -8.58 -13.14
C ARG A 36 -15.51 -8.76 -13.23
N LEU A 37 -14.94 -9.72 -12.52
CA LEU A 37 -13.48 -9.92 -12.47
C LEU A 37 -12.86 -10.05 -13.87
N GLU A 38 -13.54 -10.74 -14.81
CA GLU A 38 -13.05 -10.94 -16.17
C GLU A 38 -12.91 -9.63 -16.96
N GLU A 39 -13.60 -8.57 -16.57
CA GLU A 39 -13.48 -7.25 -17.20
C GLU A 39 -12.12 -6.59 -16.94
N LEU A 40 -11.34 -7.12 -15.99
CA LEU A 40 -9.97 -6.65 -15.71
C LEU A 40 -8.92 -7.31 -16.62
N GLU A 41 -9.26 -8.34 -17.41
CA GLU A 41 -8.31 -9.02 -18.31
C GLU A 41 -7.60 -8.09 -19.32
N PRO A 42 -8.27 -7.07 -19.92
CA PRO A 42 -7.63 -6.19 -20.89
C PRO A 42 -6.59 -5.21 -20.30
N TYR A 43 -6.52 -5.08 -18.98
CA TYR A 43 -5.60 -4.16 -18.34
C TYR A 43 -4.24 -4.80 -18.08
N ASP A 44 -3.18 -4.01 -18.23
CA ASP A 44 -1.80 -4.44 -17.98
C ASP A 44 -1.47 -4.44 -16.48
N LYS A 45 -2.01 -3.46 -15.73
CA LYS A 45 -1.72 -3.23 -14.31
C LYS A 45 -2.97 -2.83 -13.53
N ILE A 46 -3.00 -3.16 -12.25
CA ILE A 46 -4.12 -2.88 -11.34
C ILE A 46 -3.64 -2.02 -10.17
N ILE A 47 -4.34 -0.93 -9.89
CA ILE A 47 -4.18 -0.14 -8.68
C ILE A 47 -5.41 -0.33 -7.81
N LEU A 48 -5.23 -0.61 -6.54
CA LEU A 48 -6.28 -0.67 -5.53
C LEU A 48 -6.27 0.64 -4.75
N SER A 49 -7.34 1.41 -4.85
CA SER A 49 -7.42 2.75 -4.26
C SER A 49 -7.48 2.71 -2.74
N PRO A 50 -7.22 3.85 -2.07
CA PRO A 50 -7.71 4.07 -0.72
C PRO A 50 -9.21 3.81 -0.61
N GLY A 51 -9.72 3.68 0.61
CA GLY A 51 -11.15 3.52 0.87
C GLY A 51 -11.49 3.59 2.35
N PRO A 52 -12.77 3.79 2.69
CA PRO A 52 -13.25 3.74 4.06
C PRO A 52 -13.39 2.29 4.56
N GLY A 53 -13.49 2.13 5.87
CA GLY A 53 -13.76 0.84 6.53
C GLY A 53 -12.60 -0.13 6.49
N VAL A 54 -12.91 -1.40 6.27
CA VAL A 54 -11.95 -2.51 6.20
C VAL A 54 -12.08 -3.27 4.88
N PRO A 55 -11.04 -3.99 4.44
CA PRO A 55 -11.04 -4.63 3.12
C PRO A 55 -12.19 -5.60 2.85
N GLU A 56 -12.70 -6.28 3.87
CA GLU A 56 -13.83 -7.23 3.75
C GLU A 56 -15.15 -6.54 3.35
N GLU A 57 -15.29 -5.26 3.63
CA GLU A 57 -16.47 -4.47 3.29
C GLU A 57 -16.35 -3.78 1.93
N ALA A 58 -15.21 -3.91 1.27
CA ALA A 58 -14.86 -3.19 0.03
C ALA A 58 -15.21 -3.98 -1.24
N GLY A 59 -16.40 -4.57 -1.32
CA GLY A 59 -16.91 -5.22 -2.52
C GLY A 59 -15.97 -6.33 -3.04
N LEU A 60 -15.51 -6.22 -4.29
CA LEU A 60 -14.65 -7.23 -4.94
C LEU A 60 -13.15 -7.05 -4.65
N LEU A 61 -12.75 -6.15 -3.75
CA LEU A 61 -11.35 -5.79 -3.52
C LEU A 61 -10.46 -7.02 -3.23
N LEU A 62 -10.86 -7.86 -2.30
CA LEU A 62 -10.09 -9.08 -1.95
C LEU A 62 -10.07 -10.09 -3.09
N ASP A 63 -11.18 -10.23 -3.84
CA ASP A 63 -11.28 -11.17 -4.95
C ASP A 63 -10.43 -10.75 -6.16
N VAL A 64 -10.26 -9.43 -6.39
CA VAL A 64 -9.32 -8.90 -7.38
C VAL A 64 -7.90 -9.37 -7.06
N ILE A 65 -7.45 -9.22 -5.82
CA ILE A 65 -6.11 -9.65 -5.42
C ILE A 65 -5.96 -11.17 -5.59
N ARG A 66 -6.90 -11.97 -5.08
CA ARG A 66 -6.86 -13.44 -5.19
C ARG A 66 -6.83 -13.91 -6.63
N THR A 67 -7.58 -13.24 -7.53
CA THR A 67 -7.69 -13.63 -8.94
C THR A 67 -6.46 -13.26 -9.75
N TYR A 68 -5.85 -12.12 -9.46
CA TYR A 68 -4.79 -11.54 -10.30
C TYR A 68 -3.39 -11.62 -9.69
N ALA A 69 -3.25 -12.09 -8.45
CA ALA A 69 -1.93 -12.35 -7.86
C ALA A 69 -1.10 -13.30 -8.76
N GLY A 70 0.12 -12.89 -9.07
CA GLY A 70 1.02 -13.60 -9.97
C GLY A 70 0.65 -13.52 -11.47
N ARG A 71 -0.45 -12.86 -11.83
CA ARG A 71 -0.90 -12.69 -13.23
C ARG A 71 -0.75 -11.25 -13.72
N LYS A 72 -0.92 -10.30 -12.84
CA LYS A 72 -0.80 -8.85 -13.14
C LYS A 72 -0.07 -8.13 -12.02
N PRO A 73 0.72 -7.09 -12.35
CA PRO A 73 1.24 -6.17 -11.33
C PRO A 73 0.10 -5.47 -10.59
N ILE A 74 0.21 -5.42 -9.24
CA ILE A 74 -0.78 -4.80 -8.36
C ILE A 74 -0.10 -3.79 -7.44
N LEU A 75 -0.64 -2.58 -7.36
CA LEU A 75 -0.26 -1.58 -6.36
C LEU A 75 -1.46 -1.29 -5.45
N GLY A 76 -1.35 -1.59 -4.18
CA GLY A 76 -2.35 -1.23 -3.16
C GLY A 76 -1.98 0.06 -2.45
N VAL A 77 -2.94 0.98 -2.32
CA VAL A 77 -2.79 2.25 -1.61
C VAL A 77 -3.73 2.27 -0.41
N CYS A 78 -3.21 2.48 0.78
CA CYS A 78 -3.94 2.57 2.05
C CYS A 78 -4.82 1.31 2.26
N LEU A 79 -6.14 1.38 2.07
CA LEU A 79 -7.02 0.20 2.13
C LEU A 79 -6.58 -0.92 1.17
N GLY A 80 -6.04 -0.57 0.00
CA GLY A 80 -5.49 -1.53 -0.96
C GLY A 80 -4.27 -2.28 -0.43
N GLU A 81 -3.39 -1.62 0.32
CA GLU A 81 -2.25 -2.25 1.02
C GLU A 81 -2.73 -3.19 2.12
N GLN A 82 -3.69 -2.75 2.93
CA GLN A 82 -4.30 -3.56 3.99
C GLN A 82 -4.96 -4.82 3.41
N ALA A 83 -5.64 -4.69 2.26
CA ALA A 83 -6.23 -5.82 1.54
C ALA A 83 -5.17 -6.82 1.06
N ILE A 84 -4.03 -6.35 0.57
CA ILE A 84 -2.88 -7.21 0.22
C ILE A 84 -2.40 -7.95 1.46
N GLY A 85 -2.13 -7.23 2.56
CA GLY A 85 -1.73 -7.84 3.82
C GLY A 85 -2.65 -8.97 4.24
N GLN A 86 -3.95 -8.73 4.21
CA GLN A 86 -4.98 -9.66 4.63
C GLN A 86 -5.15 -10.88 3.70
N VAL A 87 -5.11 -10.68 2.37
CA VAL A 87 -5.22 -11.80 1.41
C VAL A 87 -4.10 -12.80 1.57
N PHE A 88 -2.91 -12.37 1.93
CA PHE A 88 -1.75 -13.24 2.17
C PHE A 88 -1.62 -13.72 3.61
N GLY A 89 -2.64 -13.52 4.46
CA GLY A 89 -2.74 -14.10 5.79
C GLY A 89 -2.35 -13.17 6.93
N GLY A 90 -2.07 -11.90 6.66
CA GLY A 90 -1.83 -10.88 7.68
C GLY A 90 -3.10 -10.47 8.40
N LYS A 91 -2.93 -9.89 9.58
CA LYS A 91 -4.00 -9.31 10.38
C LYS A 91 -3.98 -7.79 10.26
N LEU A 92 -5.11 -7.15 10.52
CA LEU A 92 -5.20 -5.71 10.66
C LEU A 92 -5.36 -5.34 12.13
N VAL A 93 -4.71 -4.27 12.54
CA VAL A 93 -4.86 -3.69 13.88
C VAL A 93 -5.38 -2.27 13.77
N ASN A 94 -6.37 -1.95 14.62
CA ASN A 94 -6.88 -0.59 14.74
C ASN A 94 -6.01 0.19 15.72
N LEU A 95 -5.43 1.27 15.26
CA LEU A 95 -4.60 2.14 16.06
C LEU A 95 -5.45 2.99 17.02
N GLU A 96 -4.93 3.29 18.20
CA GLU A 96 -5.57 4.24 19.12
C GLU A 96 -5.56 5.66 18.54
N GLU A 97 -4.53 6.00 17.75
CA GLU A 97 -4.39 7.28 17.07
C GLU A 97 -4.94 7.20 15.65
N VAL A 98 -5.74 8.20 15.28
CA VAL A 98 -6.26 8.38 13.92
C VAL A 98 -5.40 9.40 13.19
N PHE A 99 -4.73 8.96 12.12
CA PHE A 99 -4.02 9.87 11.24
C PHE A 99 -4.97 10.43 10.18
N HIS A 100 -5.05 11.74 10.08
CA HIS A 100 -5.86 12.41 9.06
C HIS A 100 -5.18 13.68 8.55
N GLY A 101 -4.46 13.55 7.44
CA GLY A 101 -3.66 14.65 6.89
C GLY A 101 -2.42 14.95 7.72
N VAL A 102 -1.78 13.91 8.26
CA VAL A 102 -0.55 14.00 9.04
C VAL A 102 0.63 13.60 8.18
N GLN A 103 1.66 14.45 8.11
CA GLN A 103 2.91 14.09 7.47
C GLN A 103 3.84 13.38 8.46
N THR A 104 4.33 12.21 8.08
CA THR A 104 5.26 11.40 8.87
C THR A 104 6.48 11.04 8.03
N GLU A 105 7.68 11.05 8.61
CA GLU A 105 8.87 10.54 7.95
C GLU A 105 8.90 9.01 8.07
N ILE A 106 8.90 8.30 6.94
CA ILE A 106 9.06 6.84 6.93
C ILE A 106 10.49 6.46 6.58
N ARG A 107 10.90 5.24 6.96
CA ARG A 107 12.20 4.68 6.67
C ARG A 107 12.07 3.45 5.77
N MET A 108 12.88 3.38 4.69
CA MET A 108 12.84 2.34 3.67
C MET A 108 14.11 1.45 3.64
N LYS A 109 15.18 1.82 4.36
CA LYS A 109 16.44 1.08 4.43
C LYS A 109 16.98 1.00 5.84
N GLY A 110 17.79 -0.02 6.10
CA GLY A 110 18.49 -0.24 7.35
C GLY A 110 17.99 -1.46 8.11
N GLU A 111 18.80 -1.93 9.07
CA GLU A 111 18.39 -2.99 10.00
C GLU A 111 17.19 -2.55 10.81
N GLY A 112 16.27 -3.48 11.04
CA GLY A 112 15.02 -3.23 11.73
C GLY A 112 15.20 -2.50 13.04
N LEU A 113 14.30 -1.57 13.34
CA LEU A 113 14.20 -0.97 14.67
C LEU A 113 13.93 -2.08 15.68
N ARG A 114 14.78 -2.19 16.70
CA ARG A 114 14.33 -2.74 17.97
C ARG A 114 13.38 -1.72 18.56
N ILE A 115 12.09 -1.91 18.36
CA ILE A 115 11.08 -1.08 18.97
C ILE A 115 10.99 -1.55 20.40
N ARG A 116 11.56 -0.78 21.32
CA ARG A 116 11.18 -0.84 22.73
C ARG A 116 9.88 -0.07 22.86
N ASP A 117 8.79 -0.79 22.90
CA ASP A 117 7.53 -0.20 23.31
C ASP A 117 7.56 0.00 24.83
N GLU A 118 7.93 1.21 25.27
CA GLU A 118 7.88 1.60 26.67
C GLU A 118 6.43 1.79 27.17
N GLY A 119 5.43 1.80 26.27
CA GLY A 119 4.02 2.09 26.57
C GLY A 119 3.10 0.87 26.72
N LEU A 120 3.42 -0.30 26.14
CA LEU A 120 2.58 -1.50 26.13
C LEU A 120 3.26 -2.74 26.74
N GLY A 121 3.99 -2.59 27.84
CA GLY A 121 4.45 -3.73 28.62
C GLY A 121 5.78 -4.35 28.17
N GLY A 122 6.63 -3.62 27.47
CA GLY A 122 8.05 -3.97 27.29
C GLY A 122 8.31 -5.22 26.48
N LYS A 123 7.52 -5.52 25.45
CA LYS A 123 7.83 -6.58 24.48
C LYS A 123 8.94 -6.09 23.55
N ASP A 124 10.09 -6.77 23.60
CA ASP A 124 11.15 -6.64 22.58
C ASP A 124 10.61 -7.31 21.30
N TYR A 125 10.19 -6.52 20.31
CA TYR A 125 9.97 -7.04 18.96
C TYR A 125 11.36 -7.24 18.33
N GLU A 126 11.70 -8.47 17.95
CA GLU A 126 12.88 -8.73 17.11
C GLU A 126 12.73 -7.88 15.83
N GLY A 127 13.77 -7.14 15.49
CA GLY A 127 13.72 -6.09 14.49
C GLY A 127 13.17 -6.58 13.15
N ILE A 128 12.15 -5.91 12.63
CA ILE A 128 11.64 -6.12 11.28
C ILE A 128 12.78 -5.80 10.31
N SER A 129 13.21 -6.80 9.52
CA SER A 129 14.16 -6.58 8.43
C SER A 129 13.44 -5.90 7.27
N LEU A 130 13.92 -4.73 6.85
CA LEU A 130 13.39 -4.05 5.67
C LEU A 130 14.05 -4.61 4.43
N GLU A 131 13.23 -4.99 3.44
CA GLU A 131 13.70 -5.42 2.13
C GLU A 131 13.63 -4.26 1.12
N GLU A 132 14.57 -4.25 0.19
CA GLU A 132 14.54 -3.28 -0.89
C GLU A 132 13.32 -3.49 -1.80
N ASP A 133 12.72 -2.37 -2.20
CA ASP A 133 11.62 -2.35 -3.15
C ASP A 133 11.93 -1.37 -4.27
N TYR A 134 11.73 -1.80 -5.51
CA TYR A 134 12.03 -1.00 -6.69
C TYR A 134 11.15 0.26 -6.81
N ILE A 135 9.97 0.25 -6.20
CA ILE A 135 9.11 1.44 -6.21
C ILE A 135 9.77 2.64 -5.52
N PHE A 136 10.72 2.38 -4.61
CA PHE A 136 11.51 3.41 -3.92
C PHE A 136 12.86 3.70 -4.57
N CYS A 137 13.13 3.15 -5.76
CA CYS A 137 14.39 3.37 -6.47
C CYS A 137 14.63 4.87 -6.74
N GLY A 138 15.85 5.34 -6.43
CA GLY A 138 16.24 6.74 -6.60
C GLY A 138 15.80 7.69 -5.48
N LEU A 139 15.11 7.19 -4.46
CA LEU A 139 14.73 7.98 -3.28
C LEU A 139 15.76 7.82 -2.14
N PRO A 140 15.85 8.81 -1.24
CA PRO A 140 16.66 8.71 -0.03
C PRO A 140 16.07 7.64 0.92
N ASP A 141 16.86 7.23 1.93
CA ASP A 141 16.46 6.19 2.89
C ASP A 141 15.26 6.59 3.75
N ARG A 142 14.96 7.87 3.85
CA ARG A 142 13.82 8.42 4.56
C ARG A 142 13.11 9.46 3.71
N ILE A 143 11.78 9.41 3.69
CA ILE A 143 10.94 10.36 2.98
C ILE A 143 9.72 10.76 3.82
N PRO A 144 9.23 12.01 3.68
CA PRO A 144 7.97 12.42 4.26
C PRO A 144 6.79 11.88 3.44
N VAL A 145 5.76 11.37 4.13
CA VAL A 145 4.54 10.83 3.50
C VAL A 145 3.29 11.29 4.22
N GLY A 146 2.19 11.44 3.48
CA GLY A 146 0.88 11.80 4.02
C GLY A 146 0.09 10.58 4.46
N ARG A 147 -0.41 10.59 5.71
CA ARG A 147 -1.18 9.50 6.33
C ARG A 147 -2.63 9.92 6.57
N TYR A 148 -3.56 8.99 6.27
CA TYR A 148 -5.02 9.19 6.40
C TYR A 148 -5.70 7.89 6.83
N HIS A 149 -5.23 7.24 7.90
CA HIS A 149 -5.71 5.93 8.31
C HIS A 149 -5.72 5.75 9.83
N SER A 150 -6.52 4.79 10.31
CA SER A 150 -6.53 4.29 11.68
C SER A 150 -6.29 2.77 11.76
N TRP A 151 -6.23 2.09 10.61
CA TRP A 151 -5.89 0.69 10.52
C TRP A 151 -4.54 0.51 9.82
N VAL A 152 -3.80 -0.52 10.22
CA VAL A 152 -2.53 -0.93 9.60
C VAL A 152 -2.45 -2.45 9.56
N VAL A 153 -1.59 -2.98 8.69
CA VAL A 153 -1.20 -4.39 8.74
C VAL A 153 -0.36 -4.61 10.00
N ASP A 154 -0.74 -5.64 10.79
CA ASP A 154 -0.05 -5.97 12.02
C ASP A 154 1.35 -6.51 11.75
N THR A 155 2.28 -6.21 12.64
CA THR A 155 3.63 -6.77 12.63
C THR A 155 3.68 -8.13 13.31
N GLU A 156 2.71 -8.45 14.17
CA GLU A 156 2.59 -9.76 14.82
C GLU A 156 2.06 -10.80 13.82
N ASP A 157 2.72 -11.95 13.74
CA ASP A 157 2.39 -13.01 12.77
C ASP A 157 2.38 -12.52 11.30
N PHE A 158 3.30 -11.60 10.95
CA PHE A 158 3.38 -11.07 9.60
C PHE A 158 3.65 -12.19 8.57
N PRO A 159 2.92 -12.24 7.43
CA PRO A 159 2.99 -13.35 6.49
C PRO A 159 4.37 -13.53 5.87
N GLU A 160 4.87 -14.77 5.82
CA GLU A 160 6.16 -15.11 5.17
C GLU A 160 6.19 -14.80 3.67
N ALA A 161 5.04 -14.85 2.99
CA ALA A 161 4.93 -14.51 1.57
C ALA A 161 5.17 -13.02 1.27
N LEU A 162 5.07 -12.18 2.30
CA LEU A 162 5.26 -10.73 2.20
C LEU A 162 6.61 -10.31 2.81
N ALA A 163 7.07 -9.15 2.40
CA ALA A 163 8.23 -8.46 2.99
C ALA A 163 7.83 -7.02 3.32
N VAL A 164 8.29 -6.55 4.48
CA VAL A 164 8.14 -5.13 4.85
C VAL A 164 9.21 -4.33 4.12
N THR A 165 8.81 -3.23 3.47
CA THR A 165 9.71 -2.38 2.68
C THR A 165 9.83 -0.96 3.22
N ALA A 166 8.89 -0.53 4.07
CA ALA A 166 9.00 0.73 4.82
C ALA A 166 8.25 0.67 6.15
N ILE A 167 8.75 1.43 7.14
CA ILE A 167 8.12 1.57 8.46
C ILE A 167 8.07 3.03 8.92
N SER A 168 7.10 3.34 9.77
CA SER A 168 7.01 4.63 10.47
C SER A 168 7.96 4.67 11.68
N PRO A 169 8.18 5.85 12.31
CA PRO A 169 8.95 5.96 13.56
C PRO A 169 8.38 5.11 14.70
N GLU A 170 7.07 4.91 14.72
CA GLU A 170 6.36 4.08 15.71
C GLU A 170 6.47 2.57 15.39
N GLY A 171 7.10 2.20 14.25
CA GLY A 171 7.28 0.83 13.82
C GLY A 171 6.09 0.20 13.08
N GLN A 172 5.15 1.01 12.66
CA GLN A 172 4.01 0.56 11.87
C GLN A 172 4.46 0.27 10.42
N ILE A 173 3.92 -0.77 9.81
CA ILE A 173 4.17 -1.09 8.41
C ILE A 173 3.59 0.01 7.53
N MET A 174 4.46 0.64 6.74
CA MET A 174 4.11 1.73 5.84
C MET A 174 4.24 1.34 4.37
N ALA A 175 4.94 0.24 4.09
CA ALA A 175 4.93 -0.40 2.79
C ALA A 175 5.32 -1.87 2.92
N LEU A 176 4.77 -2.67 2.01
CA LEU A 176 5.04 -4.09 1.88
C LEU A 176 5.09 -4.50 0.40
N LYS A 177 5.70 -5.64 0.13
CA LYS A 177 5.67 -6.28 -1.19
C LYS A 177 5.49 -7.79 -1.06
N HIS A 178 4.98 -8.44 -2.09
CA HIS A 178 5.04 -9.88 -2.20
C HIS A 178 6.45 -10.30 -2.65
N ARG A 179 6.97 -11.42 -2.11
CA ARG A 179 8.35 -11.88 -2.39
C ARG A 179 8.53 -12.42 -3.81
N GLU A 180 7.47 -12.99 -4.39
CA GLU A 180 7.53 -13.64 -5.70
C GLU A 180 6.74 -12.89 -6.77
N TYR A 181 5.60 -12.28 -6.42
CA TYR A 181 4.72 -11.59 -7.36
C TYR A 181 5.01 -10.09 -7.40
N ASP A 182 4.74 -9.46 -8.53
CA ASP A 182 4.83 -8.01 -8.68
C ASP A 182 3.61 -7.33 -8.02
N ILE A 183 3.58 -7.42 -6.68
CA ILE A 183 2.51 -6.87 -5.83
C ILE A 183 3.17 -6.02 -4.75
N HIS A 184 2.75 -4.77 -4.67
CA HIS A 184 3.26 -3.77 -3.74
C HIS A 184 2.12 -3.10 -3.02
N GLY A 185 2.32 -2.78 -1.75
CA GLY A 185 1.39 -2.01 -0.93
C GLY A 185 2.09 -0.83 -0.27
N ILE A 186 1.41 0.30 -0.23
CA ILE A 186 1.83 1.49 0.52
C ILE A 186 0.67 1.98 1.38
N GLN A 187 0.90 2.16 2.68
CA GLN A 187 -0.13 2.61 3.63
C GLN A 187 -0.41 4.11 3.51
N PHE A 188 0.53 4.86 3.01
CA PHE A 188 0.43 6.30 2.80
C PHE A 188 -0.15 6.64 1.42
N HIS A 189 -0.48 7.91 1.22
CA HIS A 189 -1.12 8.42 0.01
C HIS A 189 -0.09 9.08 -0.92
N PRO A 190 0.31 8.43 -2.04
CA PRO A 190 1.29 8.98 -2.97
C PRO A 190 0.76 10.17 -3.77
N GLU A 191 -0.57 10.31 -3.87
CA GLU A 191 -1.26 11.42 -4.54
C GLU A 191 -1.39 12.66 -3.67
N SER A 192 -1.10 12.54 -2.37
CA SER A 192 -1.21 13.65 -1.43
C SER A 192 -0.07 14.65 -1.59
N VAL A 193 -0.37 15.93 -1.43
CA VAL A 193 0.64 17.01 -1.35
C VAL A 193 1.61 16.82 -0.18
N LEU A 194 1.24 16.02 0.82
CA LEU A 194 2.08 15.65 1.95
C LEU A 194 3.09 14.53 1.63
N THR A 195 3.05 13.98 0.39
CA THR A 195 3.99 12.98 -0.10
C THR A 195 4.74 13.54 -1.33
N PRO A 196 5.76 14.37 -1.14
CA PRO A 196 6.46 15.03 -2.25
C PRO A 196 7.04 14.05 -3.28
N ASP A 197 7.49 12.88 -2.84
CA ASP A 197 8.08 11.83 -3.69
C ASP A 197 7.05 10.85 -4.27
N GLY A 198 5.76 11.06 -4.02
CA GLY A 198 4.70 10.17 -4.45
C GLY A 198 4.66 9.93 -5.95
N LYS A 199 4.91 10.98 -6.75
CA LYS A 199 5.01 10.89 -8.21
C LYS A 199 6.15 9.95 -8.66
N THR A 200 7.29 9.97 -7.98
CA THR A 200 8.42 9.08 -8.26
C THR A 200 8.07 7.63 -7.95
N ILE A 201 7.41 7.37 -6.82
CA ILE A 201 6.99 6.03 -6.40
C ILE A 201 6.02 5.43 -7.43
N VAL A 202 4.98 6.14 -7.79
CA VAL A 202 3.99 5.68 -8.79
C VAL A 202 4.64 5.51 -10.17
N LYS A 203 5.54 6.42 -10.57
CA LYS A 203 6.31 6.31 -11.82
C LYS A 203 7.17 5.05 -11.85
N ASN A 204 7.89 4.77 -10.77
CA ASN A 204 8.74 3.59 -10.68
C ASN A 204 7.91 2.31 -10.83
N TRP A 205 6.74 2.24 -10.21
CA TRP A 205 5.85 1.09 -10.35
C TRP A 205 5.24 0.98 -11.75
N LEU A 206 4.83 2.10 -12.36
CA LEU A 206 4.21 2.08 -13.68
C LEU A 206 5.17 1.59 -14.78
N PHE A 207 6.42 2.00 -14.74
CA PHE A 207 7.35 1.87 -15.88
C PHE A 207 8.51 0.90 -15.64
N LYS A 208 8.36 0.01 -14.67
CA LYS A 208 9.25 -1.13 -14.51
C LYS A 208 9.09 -2.17 -15.59
#